data_3e3c6a4271695c6fd8ebe1b709dd3211
#
_entry.id   3e3c6a4271695c6fd8ebe1b709dd3211
#
_cell.length_a   1.000
_cell.length_b   1.000
_cell.length_c   1.000
_cell.angle_alpha   90.00
_cell.angle_beta   90.00
_cell.angle_gamma   90.00
#
_symmetry.space_group_name_H-M   'P 1'
#
loop_
_entity.id
_entity.type
_entity.pdbx_description
1 polymer ?
#
loop_
_entity_poly.entity_id
_entity_poly.type
_entity_poly.pdbx_seq_one_letter_code
_entity_poly.pdbx_strand_id
1 'polypeptide(L)'
;MILDELLHENVIGSPTYVIRKQSLESLKYIFNDHFHIIGDYDLYVRLAAKWKFNCVQSPVAYARIHEKNESLLNKDKEIQEMKIWYVEMKKDHIISSQKGLNKIPLQISYLETMESILRDGFRKNFFKVITYPFCSKKLKLIIALLLPKFVLKKIRTY
;
A
#
# COMPACT_ATOMS: atom_id res chain seq x y z
N MET A 1 -0.30 15.60 11.36
CA MET A 1 -0.41 14.24 11.97
C MET A 1 0.02 13.23 10.93
N ILE A 2 0.75 12.19 11.31
CA ILE A 2 1.25 11.14 10.41
C ILE A 2 0.14 10.36 9.68
N LEU A 3 -1.10 10.44 10.15
CA LEU A 3 -2.23 9.71 9.57
C LEU A 3 -2.44 10.00 8.09
N ASP A 4 -2.44 11.28 7.69
CA ASP A 4 -2.63 11.64 6.29
C ASP A 4 -1.46 11.15 5.41
N GLU A 5 -0.24 11.17 5.94
CA GLU A 5 0.97 10.67 5.28
C GLU A 5 0.90 9.15 5.07
N LEU A 6 0.49 8.40 6.09
CA LEU A 6 0.30 6.94 5.99
C LEU A 6 -0.75 6.55 4.94
N LEU A 7 -1.80 7.36 4.79
CA LEU A 7 -2.81 7.16 3.76
C LEU A 7 -2.27 7.48 2.34
N HIS A 8 -1.21 8.28 2.24
CA HIS A 8 -0.52 8.53 0.99
C HIS A 8 0.43 7.40 0.60
N GLU A 9 1.20 6.91 1.58
CA GLU A 9 2.21 5.89 1.38
C GLU A 9 2.48 5.17 2.71
N ASN A 10 2.57 3.86 2.69
CA ASN A 10 2.98 3.09 3.87
C ASN A 10 4.49 3.27 4.08
N VAL A 11 4.84 4.18 4.99
CA VAL A 11 6.24 4.52 5.32
C VAL A 11 6.79 3.71 6.50
N ILE A 12 5.99 2.83 7.10
CA ILE A 12 6.37 2.05 8.28
C ILE A 12 6.66 0.61 7.86
N GLY A 13 7.91 0.21 7.99
CA GLY A 13 8.28 -1.20 7.80
C GLY A 13 7.98 -2.02 9.05
N SER A 14 7.35 -3.19 8.90
CA SER A 14 6.93 -4.05 10.00
C SER A 14 8.03 -4.37 11.03
N PRO A 15 9.32 -4.58 10.68
CA PRO A 15 10.36 -4.84 11.67
C PRO A 15 10.87 -3.59 12.42
N THR A 16 10.34 -2.39 12.13
CA THR A 16 10.90 -1.13 12.64
C THR A 16 10.03 -0.45 13.70
N TYR A 17 8.90 -1.01 14.09
CA TYR A 17 8.01 -0.36 15.02
C TYR A 17 8.04 -0.96 16.43
N VAL A 18 7.81 -0.10 17.41
CA VAL A 18 7.55 -0.45 18.80
C VAL A 18 6.26 0.25 19.24
N ILE A 19 5.31 -0.51 19.77
CA ILE A 19 3.99 0.01 20.14
C ILE A 19 3.82 -0.17 21.67
N ARG A 20 3.33 0.89 22.33
CA ARG A 20 2.95 0.78 23.74
C ARG A 20 1.73 -0.12 23.88
N LYS A 21 1.77 -1.04 24.83
CA LYS A 21 0.65 -1.98 25.12
C LYS A 21 -0.68 -1.24 25.29
N GLN A 22 -0.70 -0.15 26.05
CA GLN A 22 -1.87 0.68 26.24
C GLN A 22 -2.48 1.21 24.92
N SER A 23 -1.65 1.50 23.93
CA SER A 23 -2.15 1.95 22.63
C SER A 23 -2.86 0.82 21.88
N LEU A 24 -2.35 -0.40 21.97
CA LEU A 24 -3.01 -1.59 21.40
C LEU A 24 -4.33 -1.88 22.09
N GLU A 25 -4.36 -1.82 23.43
CA GLU A 25 -5.56 -2.06 24.25
C GLU A 25 -6.67 -1.03 24.01
N SER A 26 -6.33 0.16 23.47
CA SER A 26 -7.31 1.19 23.09
C SER A 26 -8.04 0.89 21.79
N LEU A 27 -7.58 -0.08 21.01
CA LEU A 27 -8.19 -0.49 19.75
C LEU A 27 -9.27 -1.55 20.00
N LYS A 28 -10.28 -1.58 19.14
CA LYS A 28 -11.34 -2.62 19.18
C LYS A 28 -10.77 -4.02 18.92
N TYR A 29 -9.76 -4.10 18.06
CA TYR A 29 -9.00 -5.32 17.73
C TYR A 29 -7.57 -4.90 17.32
N ILE A 30 -6.59 -5.78 17.51
CA ILE A 30 -5.20 -5.52 17.11
C ILE A 30 -5.04 -5.81 15.61
N PHE A 31 -5.31 -7.03 15.18
CA PHE A 31 -5.31 -7.42 13.78
C PHE A 31 -6.71 -7.85 13.35
N ASN A 32 -7.04 -7.55 12.09
CA ASN A 32 -8.27 -7.99 11.47
C ASN A 32 -7.98 -9.28 10.69
N ASP A 33 -8.69 -10.36 11.02
CA ASP A 33 -8.49 -11.69 10.42
C ASP A 33 -8.76 -11.72 8.90
N HIS A 34 -9.45 -10.70 8.40
CA HIS A 34 -9.68 -10.55 6.94
C HIS A 34 -8.47 -10.00 6.18
N PHE A 35 -7.47 -9.44 6.88
CA PHE A 35 -6.32 -8.81 6.26
C PHE A 35 -5.03 -9.57 6.55
N HIS A 36 -4.58 -10.33 5.55
CA HIS A 36 -3.34 -11.11 5.65
C HIS A 36 -2.12 -10.30 5.19
N ILE A 37 -2.26 -9.55 4.09
CA ILE A 37 -1.14 -8.79 3.49
C ILE A 37 -1.03 -7.38 4.07
N ILE A 38 -2.17 -6.70 4.28
CA ILE A 38 -2.20 -5.32 4.74
C ILE A 38 -2.52 -5.17 6.24
N GLY A 39 -2.46 -6.26 7.00
CA GLY A 39 -2.85 -6.24 8.43
C GLY A 39 -2.03 -5.28 9.28
N ASP A 40 -0.73 -5.13 9.01
CA ASP A 40 0.15 -4.16 9.66
C ASP A 40 -0.20 -2.71 9.26
N TYR A 41 -0.47 -2.47 7.98
CA TYR A 41 -0.91 -1.17 7.49
C TYR A 41 -2.25 -0.74 8.13
N ASP A 42 -3.22 -1.63 8.21
CA ASP A 42 -4.49 -1.40 8.90
C ASP A 42 -4.26 -0.99 10.37
N LEU A 43 -3.39 -1.73 11.08
CA LEU A 43 -3.04 -1.43 12.46
C LEU A 43 -2.43 -0.03 12.60
N TYR A 44 -1.47 0.34 11.72
CA TYR A 44 -0.81 1.66 11.81
C TYR A 44 -1.79 2.80 11.57
N VAL A 45 -2.66 2.68 10.59
CA VAL A 45 -3.67 3.71 10.29
C VAL A 45 -4.64 3.88 11.47
N ARG A 46 -5.13 2.80 12.07
CA ARG A 46 -6.02 2.87 13.23
C ARG A 46 -5.33 3.43 14.48
N LEU A 47 -4.06 3.12 14.68
CA LEU A 47 -3.26 3.72 15.74
C LEU A 47 -3.03 5.21 15.49
N ALA A 48 -2.66 5.59 14.26
CA ALA A 48 -2.40 6.98 13.91
C ALA A 48 -3.64 7.88 14.01
N ALA A 49 -4.84 7.30 13.90
CA ALA A 49 -6.09 8.02 14.13
C ALA A 49 -6.29 8.43 15.61
N LYS A 50 -5.63 7.75 16.55
CA LYS A 50 -5.81 7.96 18.00
C LYS A 50 -4.55 8.42 18.73
N TRP A 51 -3.36 8.05 18.23
CA TRP A 51 -2.10 8.21 18.92
C TRP A 51 -1.08 8.98 18.08
N LYS A 52 -0.18 9.67 18.76
CA LYS A 52 0.97 10.31 18.12
C LYS A 52 2.09 9.29 17.89
N PHE A 53 2.73 9.38 16.74
CA PHE A 53 3.91 8.61 16.42
C PHE A 53 5.16 9.44 16.58
N ASN A 54 6.26 8.80 16.93
CA ASN A 54 7.59 9.38 16.92
C ASN A 54 8.51 8.50 16.08
N CYS A 55 9.60 9.05 15.60
CA CYS A 55 10.52 8.39 14.70
C CYS A 55 11.94 8.50 15.22
N VAL A 56 12.70 7.41 15.13
CA VAL A 56 14.14 7.36 15.36
C VAL A 56 14.83 7.47 14.01
N GLN A 57 15.76 8.42 13.85
CA GLN A 57 16.41 8.72 12.57
C GLN A 57 17.61 7.80 12.25
N SER A 58 17.88 6.77 13.06
CA SER A 58 18.93 5.79 12.81
C SER A 58 18.37 4.51 12.21
N PRO A 59 19.11 3.81 11.34
CA PRO A 59 18.72 2.49 10.85
C PRO A 59 18.55 1.51 12.02
N VAL A 60 17.38 0.91 12.12
CA VAL A 60 17.04 -0.02 13.22
C VAL A 60 16.75 -1.44 12.75
N ALA A 61 16.67 -1.67 11.44
CA ALA A 61 16.43 -2.98 10.87
C ALA A 61 17.00 -3.12 9.46
N TYR A 62 17.22 -4.36 9.04
CA TYR A 62 17.57 -4.74 7.67
C TYR A 62 16.42 -5.54 7.06
N ALA A 63 15.91 -5.10 5.91
CA ALA A 63 14.93 -5.84 5.15
C ALA A 63 15.62 -6.70 4.08
N ARG A 64 15.40 -8.02 4.12
CA ARG A 64 15.88 -8.92 3.07
C ARG A 64 14.84 -9.00 1.96
N ILE A 65 15.24 -8.59 0.75
CA ILE A 65 14.40 -8.72 -0.43
C ILE A 65 14.80 -10.00 -1.17
N HIS A 66 13.82 -10.85 -1.45
CA HIS A 66 13.98 -12.09 -2.22
C HIS A 66 12.68 -12.41 -2.97
N GLU A 67 12.77 -13.28 -3.97
CA GLU A 67 11.63 -13.61 -4.85
C GLU A 67 10.44 -14.25 -4.14
N LYS A 68 10.64 -14.80 -2.92
CA LYS A 68 9.58 -15.41 -2.10
C LYS A 68 8.95 -14.45 -1.10
N ASN A 69 9.19 -13.14 -1.21
CA ASN A 69 8.54 -12.17 -0.33
C ASN A 69 7.03 -12.19 -0.56
N GLU A 70 6.28 -12.34 0.52
CA GLU A 70 4.81 -12.46 0.53
C GLU A 70 4.14 -11.29 -0.21
N SER A 71 4.60 -10.07 0.03
CA SER A 71 4.11 -8.87 -0.63
C SER A 71 4.38 -8.81 -2.14
N LEU A 72 5.34 -9.59 -2.65
CA LEU A 72 5.61 -9.71 -4.09
C LEU A 72 4.76 -10.78 -4.74
N LEU A 73 4.50 -11.90 -4.04
CA LEU A 73 3.76 -13.04 -4.57
C LEU A 73 2.25 -12.83 -4.57
N ASN A 74 1.72 -12.11 -3.60
CA ASN A 74 0.28 -12.01 -3.34
C ASN A 74 -0.31 -10.62 -3.66
N LYS A 75 0.14 -9.99 -4.76
CA LYS A 75 -0.35 -8.67 -5.17
C LYS A 75 -1.85 -8.61 -5.45
N ASP A 76 -2.42 -9.65 -6.04
CA ASP A 76 -3.88 -9.71 -6.28
C ASP A 76 -4.64 -9.72 -4.94
N LYS A 77 -4.12 -10.42 -3.93
CA LYS A 77 -4.69 -10.44 -2.58
C LYS A 77 -4.56 -9.08 -1.90
N GLU A 78 -3.40 -8.45 -1.98
CA GLU A 78 -3.17 -7.08 -1.49
C GLU A 78 -4.19 -6.10 -2.07
N ILE A 79 -4.41 -6.15 -3.39
CA ILE A 79 -5.38 -5.28 -4.07
C ILE A 79 -6.81 -5.53 -3.55
N GLN A 80 -7.21 -6.78 -3.39
CA GLN A 80 -8.53 -7.14 -2.87
C GLN A 80 -8.70 -6.65 -1.42
N GLU A 81 -7.73 -6.90 -0.56
CA GLU A 81 -7.74 -6.46 0.83
C GLU A 81 -7.80 -4.92 0.93
N MET A 82 -7.03 -4.20 0.10
CA MET A 82 -7.06 -2.73 0.04
C MET A 82 -8.42 -2.18 -0.37
N LYS A 83 -9.15 -2.86 -1.26
CA LYS A 83 -10.52 -2.46 -1.65
C LYS A 83 -11.49 -2.60 -0.48
N ILE A 84 -11.45 -3.73 0.21
CA ILE A 84 -12.30 -4.00 1.37
C ILE A 84 -11.97 -2.99 2.47
N TRP A 85 -10.69 -2.84 2.78
CA TRP A 85 -10.17 -1.90 3.77
C TRP A 85 -10.62 -0.46 3.50
N TYR A 86 -10.53 0.00 2.25
CA TYR A 86 -10.98 1.34 1.88
C TYR A 86 -12.46 1.57 2.19
N VAL A 87 -13.32 0.59 1.90
CA VAL A 87 -14.76 0.69 2.19
C VAL A 87 -15.01 0.73 3.71
N GLU A 88 -14.26 -0.02 4.49
CA GLU A 88 -14.35 -0.01 5.95
C GLU A 88 -13.88 1.31 6.54
N MET A 89 -12.73 1.83 6.09
CA MET A 89 -12.15 3.08 6.62
C MET A 89 -12.98 4.32 6.28
N LYS A 90 -13.78 4.29 5.23
CA LYS A 90 -14.75 5.36 4.93
C LYS A 90 -15.84 5.51 6.01
N LYS A 91 -16.05 4.50 6.83
CA LYS A 91 -17.04 4.54 7.94
C LYS A 91 -16.46 5.17 9.21
N ASP A 92 -15.14 5.26 9.33
CA ASP A 92 -14.48 5.90 10.46
C ASP A 92 -14.41 7.42 10.24
N HIS A 93 -14.95 8.20 11.18
CA HIS A 93 -15.06 9.65 11.06
C HIS A 93 -13.70 10.36 11.00
N ILE A 94 -12.69 9.87 11.72
CA ILE A 94 -11.37 10.47 11.78
C ILE A 94 -10.61 10.17 10.50
N ILE A 95 -10.61 8.91 10.07
CA ILE A 95 -9.88 8.46 8.88
C ILE A 95 -10.53 9.01 7.61
N SER A 96 -11.87 9.02 7.55
CA SER A 96 -12.62 9.51 6.39
C SER A 96 -12.46 11.02 6.14
N SER A 97 -12.14 11.78 7.18
CA SER A 97 -11.87 13.22 7.06
C SER A 97 -10.50 13.54 6.46
N GLN A 98 -9.60 12.56 6.35
CA GLN A 98 -8.25 12.77 5.83
C GLN A 98 -8.24 12.84 4.29
N LYS A 99 -7.50 13.80 3.75
CA LYS A 99 -7.34 13.97 2.29
C LYS A 99 -6.65 12.76 1.62
N GLY A 100 -5.74 12.12 2.34
CA GLY A 100 -5.01 10.94 1.88
C GLY A 100 -5.95 9.77 1.54
N LEU A 101 -7.05 9.60 2.27
CA LEU A 101 -8.01 8.52 1.99
C LEU A 101 -8.59 8.62 0.57
N ASN A 102 -8.82 9.82 0.05
CA ASN A 102 -9.33 10.02 -1.30
C ASN A 102 -8.34 9.60 -2.40
N LYS A 103 -7.07 9.35 -2.07
CA LYS A 103 -6.06 8.88 -3.01
C LYS A 103 -5.94 7.36 -3.06
N ILE A 104 -6.51 6.65 -2.10
CA ILE A 104 -6.48 5.18 -2.05
C ILE A 104 -7.07 4.53 -3.30
N PRO A 105 -8.23 4.97 -3.87
CA PRO A 105 -8.73 4.42 -5.12
C PRO A 105 -7.74 4.54 -6.28
N LEU A 106 -7.00 5.65 -6.35
CA LEU A 106 -5.97 5.85 -7.37
C LEU A 106 -4.76 4.93 -7.14
N GLN A 107 -4.39 4.64 -5.89
CA GLN A 107 -3.34 3.67 -5.57
C GLN A 107 -3.77 2.25 -5.97
N ILE A 108 -4.99 1.85 -5.65
CA ILE A 108 -5.56 0.56 -6.05
C ILE A 108 -5.55 0.43 -7.57
N SER A 109 -6.06 1.43 -8.29
CA SER A 109 -6.05 1.46 -9.77
C SER A 109 -4.64 1.37 -10.36
N TYR A 110 -3.64 2.00 -9.72
CA TYR A 110 -2.24 1.86 -10.12
C TYR A 110 -1.74 0.42 -9.97
N LEU A 111 -1.99 -0.21 -8.83
CA LEU A 111 -1.57 -1.60 -8.57
C LEU A 111 -2.24 -2.56 -9.55
N GLU A 112 -3.55 -2.42 -9.78
CA GLU A 112 -4.29 -3.23 -10.75
C GLU A 112 -3.74 -3.09 -12.17
N THR A 113 -3.45 -1.85 -12.58
CA THR A 113 -2.93 -1.58 -13.93
C THR A 113 -1.53 -2.16 -14.08
N MET A 114 -0.67 -2.02 -13.07
CA MET A 114 0.68 -2.60 -13.08
C MET A 114 0.65 -4.11 -13.15
N GLU A 115 -0.17 -4.80 -12.34
CA GLU A 115 -0.33 -6.26 -12.40
C GLU A 115 -0.91 -6.72 -13.75
N SER A 116 -1.86 -5.96 -14.31
CA SER A 116 -2.40 -6.24 -15.63
C SER A 116 -1.35 -6.09 -16.75
N ILE A 117 -0.45 -5.09 -16.67
CA ILE A 117 0.66 -4.93 -17.62
C ILE A 117 1.60 -6.14 -17.54
N LEU A 118 1.95 -6.60 -16.34
CA LEU A 118 2.81 -7.77 -16.12
C LEU A 118 2.19 -9.06 -16.66
N ARG A 119 0.87 -9.21 -16.49
CA ARG A 119 0.14 -10.41 -16.94
C ARG A 119 -0.16 -10.38 -18.43
N ASP A 120 -0.82 -9.32 -18.90
CA ASP A 120 -1.45 -9.25 -20.23
C ASP A 120 -0.63 -8.47 -21.27
N GLY A 121 0.29 -7.58 -20.81
CA GLY A 121 1.18 -6.81 -21.68
C GLY A 121 0.54 -5.56 -22.29
N PHE A 122 1.20 -5.04 -23.37
CA PHE A 122 0.92 -3.72 -23.96
C PHE A 122 -0.51 -3.56 -24.48
N ARG A 123 -0.96 -4.48 -25.36
CA ARG A 123 -2.23 -4.28 -26.11
C ARG A 123 -3.45 -4.04 -25.23
N LYS A 124 -3.60 -4.81 -24.16
CA LYS A 124 -4.77 -4.73 -23.27
C LYS A 124 -4.72 -3.53 -22.31
N ASN A 125 -3.54 -2.97 -22.08
CA ASN A 125 -3.36 -1.94 -21.05
C ASN A 125 -3.12 -0.53 -21.61
N PHE A 126 -2.92 -0.39 -22.92
CA PHE A 126 -2.63 0.87 -23.57
C PHE A 126 -3.66 1.97 -23.22
N PHE A 127 -4.93 1.72 -23.43
CA PHE A 127 -5.99 2.67 -23.11
C PHE A 127 -6.09 2.97 -21.62
N LYS A 128 -5.93 1.96 -20.74
CA LYS A 128 -5.94 2.17 -19.29
C LYS A 128 -4.83 3.12 -18.84
N VAL A 129 -3.63 2.98 -19.41
CA VAL A 129 -2.50 3.85 -19.07
C VAL A 129 -2.68 5.25 -19.63
N ILE A 130 -3.20 5.42 -20.85
CA ILE A 130 -3.47 6.74 -21.43
C ILE A 130 -4.51 7.51 -20.62
N THR A 131 -5.59 6.85 -20.24
CA THR A 131 -6.68 7.46 -19.46
C THR A 131 -6.36 7.65 -17.98
N TYR A 132 -5.25 7.07 -17.50
CA TYR A 132 -4.82 7.23 -16.11
C TYR A 132 -4.48 8.70 -15.81
N PRO A 133 -4.88 9.26 -14.64
CA PRO A 133 -4.61 10.65 -14.28
C PRO A 133 -3.12 11.02 -14.35
N PHE A 134 -2.82 12.24 -14.78
CA PHE A 134 -1.43 12.70 -14.91
C PHE A 134 -0.79 12.87 -13.52
N CYS A 135 0.17 12.01 -13.21
CA CYS A 135 0.94 12.02 -11.97
C CYS A 135 2.22 11.17 -12.13
N SER A 136 3.09 11.15 -11.14
CA SER A 136 4.32 10.34 -11.15
C SER A 136 4.05 8.84 -11.37
N LYS A 137 2.93 8.32 -10.88
CA LYS A 137 2.50 6.93 -11.11
C LYS A 137 2.20 6.65 -12.59
N LYS A 138 1.60 7.61 -13.30
CA LYS A 138 1.37 7.48 -14.75
C LYS A 138 2.67 7.30 -15.52
N LEU A 139 3.71 8.06 -15.19
CA LEU A 139 5.03 7.90 -15.83
C LEU A 139 5.59 6.50 -15.61
N LYS A 140 5.49 5.97 -14.38
CA LYS A 140 5.89 4.59 -14.07
C LYS A 140 5.10 3.56 -14.88
N LEU A 141 3.79 3.77 -15.08
CA LEU A 141 2.96 2.88 -15.91
C LEU A 141 3.35 2.95 -17.39
N ILE A 142 3.67 4.14 -17.93
CA ILE A 142 4.14 4.29 -19.31
C ILE A 142 5.46 3.54 -19.51
N ILE A 143 6.41 3.72 -18.60
CA ILE A 143 7.70 3.02 -18.65
C ILE A 143 7.47 1.50 -18.57
N ALA A 144 6.62 1.04 -17.65
CA ALA A 144 6.28 -0.37 -17.51
C ALA A 144 5.61 -0.94 -18.77
N LEU A 145 4.77 -0.15 -19.44
CA LEU A 145 4.11 -0.57 -20.66
C LEU A 145 5.09 -0.79 -21.83
N LEU A 146 6.17 -0.01 -21.88
CA LEU A 146 7.16 -0.05 -22.96
C LEU A 146 8.28 -1.08 -22.71
N LEU A 147 8.51 -1.46 -21.46
CA LEU A 147 9.58 -2.39 -21.11
C LEU A 147 9.18 -3.86 -21.37
N PRO A 148 10.13 -4.70 -21.80
CA PRO A 148 9.90 -6.15 -21.87
C PRO A 148 9.56 -6.74 -20.50
N LYS A 149 8.66 -7.73 -20.47
CA LYS A 149 8.19 -8.35 -19.21
C LYS A 149 9.32 -8.90 -18.33
N PHE A 150 10.38 -9.43 -18.92
CA PHE A 150 11.52 -9.97 -18.16
C PHE A 150 12.29 -8.88 -17.41
N VAL A 151 12.40 -7.67 -18.00
CA VAL A 151 13.02 -6.50 -17.34
C VAL A 151 12.15 -6.01 -16.18
N LEU A 152 10.83 -5.92 -16.42
CA LEU A 152 9.88 -5.51 -15.38
C LEU A 152 9.89 -6.45 -14.16
N LYS A 153 9.92 -7.76 -14.40
CA LYS A 153 10.02 -8.75 -13.32
C LYS A 153 11.29 -8.57 -12.50
N LYS A 154 12.42 -8.28 -13.16
CA LYS A 154 13.71 -8.05 -12.49
C LYS A 154 13.72 -6.77 -11.67
N ILE A 155 13.15 -5.67 -12.19
CA ILE A 155 13.05 -4.37 -11.48
C ILE A 155 12.15 -4.49 -10.23
N ARG A 156 11.13 -5.33 -10.29
CA ARG A 156 10.20 -5.54 -9.16
C ARG A 156 10.86 -6.24 -7.98
N THR A 157 11.92 -7.00 -8.20
CA THR A 157 12.65 -7.74 -7.16
C THR A 157 13.74 -6.89 -6.48
N TYR A 158 13.99 -5.69 -6.97
CA TYR A 158 14.90 -4.69 -6.38
C TYR A 158 14.11 -3.46 -5.91
#